data_09ac540471eb6073442a2160b02b173a
#
_entry.id   09ac540471eb6073442a2160b02b173a
#
_cell.length_a   1.000
_cell.length_b   1.000
_cell.length_c   1.000
_cell.angle_alpha   90.00
_cell.angle_beta   90.00
_cell.angle_gamma   90.00
#
_symmetry.space_group_name_H-M   'P 1'
#
loop_
_entity.id
_entity.type
_entity.pdbx_description
1 polymer ?
#
loop_
_entity_poly.entity_id
_entity_poly.type
_entity_poly.pdbx_seq_one_letter_code
_entity_poly.pdbx_strand_id
1 'polypeptide(L)'
;MRFFSRSGCGKFSAVISAGLSAAALLMISGCSVVQVDGTERTADDALCLVRPQIADPALHKLLKDLLARKRFKVTELAPGTSPNVCRQTLVYRWGVEQYYIPALVKQYPVAFDFYESGVKVANASFDPTRNLISPHVKFVRSSRYWARTLDKLFPGRPLVGD
;
A
#
# COMPACT_ATOMS: atom_id res chain seq x y z
N MET A 1 13.44 -16.36 -7.34
CA MET A 1 13.76 -14.94 -7.01
C MET A 1 13.04 -14.59 -5.71
N ARG A 2 13.79 -14.39 -4.64
CA ARG A 2 13.26 -14.11 -3.30
C ARG A 2 13.14 -12.59 -3.14
N PHE A 3 11.93 -12.05 -3.13
CA PHE A 3 11.67 -10.64 -2.91
C PHE A 3 10.55 -10.44 -1.90
N PHE A 4 10.77 -10.83 -0.68
CA PHE A 4 10.13 -10.22 0.48
C PHE A 4 11.11 -10.32 1.63
N SER A 5 11.81 -9.22 1.88
CA SER A 5 12.60 -9.09 3.11
C SER A 5 11.63 -9.21 4.29
N ARG A 6 11.82 -10.26 5.09
CA ARG A 6 11.18 -10.42 6.39
C ARG A 6 11.68 -9.29 7.30
N SER A 7 11.01 -8.16 7.31
CA SER A 7 11.09 -7.24 8.46
C SER A 7 10.44 -7.96 9.63
N GLY A 8 11.26 -8.52 10.49
CA GLY A 8 10.83 -9.25 11.65
C GLY A 8 9.98 -8.37 12.56
N CYS A 9 8.85 -8.90 13.00
CA CYS A 9 8.14 -8.44 14.18
C CYS A 9 9.12 -8.61 15.35
N GLY A 10 9.79 -7.53 15.76
CA GLY A 10 10.82 -7.55 16.79
C GLY A 10 10.26 -8.06 18.11
N LYS A 11 10.87 -9.12 18.64
CA LYS A 11 10.63 -9.59 20.00
C LYS A 11 11.20 -8.54 20.95
N PHE A 12 10.37 -7.75 21.58
CA PHE A 12 10.75 -6.99 22.77
C PHE A 12 10.73 -7.92 23.97
N SER A 13 11.91 -8.28 24.44
CA SER A 13 12.09 -8.89 25.77
C SER A 13 11.87 -7.81 26.83
N ALA A 14 10.76 -7.88 27.54
CA ALA A 14 10.51 -7.04 28.68
C ALA A 14 11.30 -7.56 29.89
N VAL A 15 12.23 -6.77 30.38
CA VAL A 15 12.85 -6.94 31.69
C VAL A 15 11.89 -6.35 32.71
N ILE A 16 11.36 -7.21 33.60
CA ILE A 16 10.44 -6.83 34.67
C ILE A 16 11.27 -6.33 35.86
N SER A 17 11.20 -5.02 36.14
CA SER A 17 11.59 -4.45 37.43
C SER A 17 10.31 -4.01 38.14
N ALA A 18 10.11 -4.50 39.35
CA ALA A 18 8.98 -4.23 40.22
C ALA A 18 8.96 -2.77 40.72
N GLY A 19 7.83 -2.07 40.54
CA GLY A 19 7.58 -0.74 41.13
C GLY A 19 6.25 -0.17 40.66
N LEU A 20 5.31 -0.11 41.59
CA LEU A 20 3.95 0.46 41.59
C LEU A 20 3.50 1.38 40.45
N SER A 21 2.31 1.08 39.94
CA SER A 21 1.26 2.02 39.45
C SER A 21 1.61 2.91 38.26
N ALA A 22 1.39 2.39 37.06
CA ALA A 22 0.97 3.21 35.89
C ALA A 22 0.26 2.28 34.90
N ALA A 23 -0.90 2.68 34.46
CA ALA A 23 -1.69 1.99 33.45
C ALA A 23 -0.82 1.67 32.24
N ALA A 24 -0.45 0.41 32.07
CA ALA A 24 0.21 -0.09 30.88
C ALA A 24 -0.79 -0.01 29.73
N LEU A 25 -0.76 1.07 28.99
CA LEU A 25 -1.29 1.14 27.63
C LEU A 25 -0.54 0.08 26.83
N LEU A 26 -1.08 -1.13 26.80
CA LEU A 26 -0.71 -2.14 25.84
C LEU A 26 -0.92 -1.55 24.45
N MET A 27 0.14 -0.95 23.89
CA MET A 27 0.24 -0.68 22.49
C MET A 27 0.18 -2.03 21.75
N ILE A 28 -1.04 -2.50 21.52
CA ILE A 28 -1.27 -3.59 20.58
C ILE A 28 -0.94 -2.98 19.21
N SER A 29 0.32 -2.99 18.85
CA SER A 29 0.74 -2.76 17.47
C SER A 29 0.24 -3.94 16.64
N GLY A 30 -1.07 -3.91 16.36
CA GLY A 30 -1.70 -4.86 15.47
C GLY A 30 -0.96 -4.82 14.14
N CYS A 31 -0.52 -5.97 13.64
CA CYS A 31 0.07 -6.09 12.31
C CYS A 31 -0.93 -5.56 11.28
N SER A 32 -0.79 -4.30 10.90
CA SER A 32 -1.67 -3.67 9.92
C SER A 32 -1.42 -4.28 8.54
N VAL A 33 -2.49 -4.67 7.86
CA VAL A 33 -2.42 -5.15 6.46
C VAL A 33 -2.05 -4.03 5.49
N VAL A 34 -2.23 -2.77 5.89
CA VAL A 34 -1.83 -1.59 5.12
C VAL A 34 -0.70 -0.89 5.86
N GLN A 35 0.45 -0.82 5.22
CA GLN A 35 1.63 -0.11 5.72
C GLN A 35 1.95 1.07 4.82
N VAL A 36 2.37 2.17 5.41
CA VAL A 36 2.79 3.37 4.71
C VAL A 36 4.01 3.93 5.43
N ASP A 37 5.02 4.28 4.64
CA ASP A 37 6.23 4.94 5.09
C ASP A 37 6.43 6.18 4.20
N GLY A 38 6.53 7.35 4.81
CA GLY A 38 6.41 8.62 4.11
C GLY A 38 4.98 8.90 3.64
N THR A 39 4.69 10.14 3.35
CA THR A 39 3.40 10.57 2.75
C THR A 39 3.64 11.72 1.82
N GLU A 40 2.90 11.73 0.71
CA GLU A 40 2.98 12.80 -0.27
C GLU A 40 1.87 13.84 -0.05
N ARG A 41 2.23 15.11 -0.14
CA ARG A 41 1.30 16.25 0.02
C ARG A 41 1.37 17.22 -1.17
N THR A 42 1.80 16.74 -2.31
CA THR A 42 1.93 17.59 -3.49
C THR A 42 0.59 18.11 -4.00
N ALA A 43 0.60 19.34 -4.49
CA ALA A 43 -0.53 19.91 -5.23
C ALA A 43 -0.48 19.60 -6.73
N ASP A 44 0.61 19.02 -7.23
CA ASP A 44 0.78 18.71 -8.66
C ASP A 44 -0.13 17.55 -9.09
N ASP A 45 -0.92 17.77 -10.12
CA ASP A 45 -1.87 16.78 -10.63
C ASP A 45 -1.24 15.78 -11.60
N ALA A 46 -0.07 16.08 -12.15
CA ALA A 46 0.60 15.23 -13.13
C ALA A 46 1.30 14.07 -12.40
N LEU A 47 0.96 12.84 -12.78
CA LEU A 47 1.54 11.63 -12.20
C LEU A 47 1.89 10.62 -13.29
N CYS A 48 3.15 10.22 -13.36
CA CYS A 48 3.58 9.11 -14.20
C CYS A 48 3.38 7.78 -13.47
N LEU A 49 2.79 6.81 -14.15
CA LEU A 49 2.53 5.47 -13.62
C LEU A 49 3.34 4.43 -14.38
N VAL A 50 4.35 3.86 -13.73
CA VAL A 50 5.15 2.78 -14.32
C VAL A 50 4.44 1.45 -14.10
N ARG A 51 4.14 0.76 -15.21
CA ARG A 51 3.50 -0.57 -15.18
C ARG A 51 4.50 -1.64 -14.75
N PRO A 52 4.06 -2.71 -14.05
CA PRO A 52 4.85 -3.91 -13.89
C PRO A 52 4.99 -4.67 -15.23
N GLN A 53 5.98 -5.55 -15.34
CA GLN A 53 6.17 -6.37 -16.55
C GLN A 53 4.98 -7.27 -16.83
N ILE A 54 4.40 -7.85 -15.80
CA ILE A 54 3.19 -8.65 -15.88
C ILE A 54 2.08 -7.85 -15.21
N ALA A 55 1.14 -7.38 -16.01
CA ALA A 55 0.03 -6.56 -15.57
C ALA A 55 -1.30 -7.29 -15.82
N ASP A 56 -2.11 -7.46 -14.76
CA ASP A 56 -3.51 -7.82 -14.93
C ASP A 56 -4.27 -6.56 -15.42
N PRO A 57 -4.92 -6.61 -16.60
CA PRO A 57 -5.59 -5.44 -17.17
C PRO A 57 -6.70 -4.86 -16.28
N ALA A 58 -7.44 -5.72 -15.55
CA ALA A 58 -8.53 -5.29 -14.68
C ALA A 58 -7.99 -4.56 -13.44
N LEU A 59 -6.91 -5.08 -12.84
CA LEU A 59 -6.26 -4.45 -11.71
C LEU A 59 -5.56 -3.15 -12.10
N HIS A 60 -4.96 -3.11 -13.29
CA HIS A 60 -4.36 -1.89 -13.82
C HIS A 60 -5.40 -0.80 -14.04
N LYS A 61 -6.54 -1.17 -14.67
CA LYS A 61 -7.67 -0.26 -14.83
C LYS A 61 -8.19 0.25 -13.49
N LEU A 62 -8.37 -0.64 -12.51
CA LEU A 62 -8.80 -0.26 -11.15
C LEU A 62 -7.86 0.78 -10.54
N LEU A 63 -6.55 0.58 -10.64
CA LEU A 63 -5.57 1.54 -10.11
C LEU A 63 -5.69 2.90 -10.79
N LYS A 64 -5.81 2.94 -12.11
CA LYS A 64 -6.00 4.19 -12.86
C LYS A 64 -7.28 4.91 -12.45
N ASP A 65 -8.39 4.17 -12.30
CA ASP A 65 -9.67 4.73 -11.87
C ASP A 65 -9.54 5.33 -10.44
N LEU A 66 -8.83 4.66 -9.53
CA LEU A 66 -8.58 5.18 -8.18
C LEU A 66 -7.70 6.45 -8.20
N LEU A 67 -6.67 6.49 -9.02
CA LEU A 67 -5.81 7.66 -9.17
C LEU A 67 -6.55 8.84 -9.81
N ALA A 68 -7.40 8.58 -10.81
CA ALA A 68 -8.26 9.60 -11.43
C ALA A 68 -9.26 10.18 -10.42
N ARG A 69 -9.87 9.34 -9.55
CA ARG A 69 -10.72 9.80 -8.44
C ARG A 69 -9.96 10.65 -7.42
N LYS A 70 -8.65 10.49 -7.30
CA LYS A 70 -7.74 11.37 -6.54
C LYS A 70 -7.32 12.61 -7.31
N ARG A 71 -7.89 12.86 -8.49
CA ARG A 71 -7.61 14.00 -9.38
C ARG A 71 -6.20 14.00 -9.96
N PHE A 72 -5.57 12.84 -10.08
CA PHE A 72 -4.33 12.75 -10.84
C PHE A 72 -4.59 12.65 -12.34
N LYS A 73 -3.78 13.37 -13.12
CA LYS A 73 -3.64 13.22 -14.57
C LYS A 73 -2.55 12.18 -14.81
N VAL A 74 -2.95 10.95 -15.05
CA VAL A 74 -2.03 9.81 -15.14
C VAL A 74 -1.46 9.67 -16.54
N THR A 75 -0.13 9.68 -16.65
CA THR A 75 0.60 9.28 -17.85
C THR A 75 1.22 7.90 -17.63
N GLU A 76 0.85 6.93 -18.47
CA GLU A 76 1.40 5.58 -18.36
C GLU A 76 2.80 5.49 -18.96
N LEU A 77 3.70 4.83 -18.26
CA LEU A 77 5.05 4.54 -18.71
C LEU A 77 5.25 3.01 -18.88
N ALA A 78 6.14 2.66 -19.80
CA ALA A 78 6.49 1.26 -20.03
C ALA A 78 7.14 0.61 -18.79
N PRO A 79 7.04 -0.73 -18.66
CA PRO A 79 7.74 -1.46 -17.61
C PRO A 79 9.25 -1.19 -17.64
N GLY A 80 9.84 -0.97 -16.45
CA GLY A 80 11.28 -0.70 -16.32
C GLY A 80 11.69 0.73 -16.63
N THR A 81 10.75 1.63 -16.98
CA THR A 81 11.07 3.05 -17.13
C THR A 81 11.60 3.61 -15.82
N SER A 82 12.69 4.38 -15.91
CA SER A 82 13.29 5.03 -14.76
C SER A 82 12.33 6.04 -14.12
N PRO A 83 12.22 6.09 -12.78
CA PRO A 83 11.31 7.01 -12.10
C PRO A 83 11.72 8.49 -12.19
N ASN A 84 12.90 8.82 -12.75
CA ASN A 84 13.36 10.20 -12.93
C ASN A 84 12.87 10.86 -14.23
N VAL A 85 12.14 10.13 -15.09
CA VAL A 85 11.58 10.65 -16.33
C VAL A 85 10.51 11.73 -16.09
N CYS A 86 9.80 11.61 -14.98
CA CYS A 86 8.78 12.56 -14.57
C CYS A 86 9.12 13.18 -13.21
N ARG A 87 8.54 14.36 -12.95
CA ARG A 87 8.65 14.98 -11.63
C ARG A 87 8.05 14.09 -10.53
N GLN A 88 6.90 13.48 -10.80
CA GLN A 88 6.24 12.56 -9.89
C GLN A 88 5.99 11.23 -10.59
N THR A 89 6.45 10.16 -9.98
CA THR A 89 6.33 8.82 -10.53
C THR A 89 5.86 7.84 -9.47
N LEU A 90 4.79 7.12 -9.78
CA LEU A 90 4.30 5.99 -9.00
C LEU A 90 4.70 4.70 -9.70
N VAL A 91 5.51 3.90 -9.03
CA VAL A 91 5.83 2.53 -9.43
C VAL A 91 5.01 1.58 -8.58
N TYR A 92 4.31 0.63 -9.19
CA TYR A 92 3.54 -0.33 -8.44
C TYR A 92 3.87 -1.76 -8.82
N ARG A 93 3.65 -2.65 -7.87
CA ARG A 93 3.83 -4.09 -8.00
C ARG A 93 2.69 -4.78 -7.29
N TRP A 94 2.18 -5.84 -7.84
CA TRP A 94 1.26 -6.73 -7.14
C TRP A 94 1.86 -8.10 -6.94
N GLY A 95 1.35 -8.80 -5.93
CA GLY A 95 1.71 -10.18 -5.62
C GLY A 95 0.71 -11.18 -6.20
N VAL A 96 0.95 -12.44 -5.86
CA VAL A 96 0.09 -13.55 -6.25
C VAL A 96 -1.28 -13.41 -5.61
N GLU A 97 -2.31 -13.73 -6.37
CA GLU A 97 -3.69 -13.76 -5.92
C GLU A 97 -3.86 -14.66 -4.69
N GLN A 98 -4.56 -14.16 -3.67
CA GLN A 98 -4.89 -14.89 -2.45
C GLN A 98 -6.38 -15.21 -2.43
N TYR A 99 -6.71 -16.46 -2.14
CA TYR A 99 -8.08 -16.91 -1.99
C TYR A 99 -8.42 -17.12 -0.52
N TYR A 100 -9.56 -16.63 -0.09
CA TYR A 100 -10.08 -16.84 1.25
C TYR A 100 -11.40 -17.60 1.21
N ILE A 101 -11.39 -18.82 1.77
CA ILE A 101 -12.57 -19.69 1.95
C ILE A 101 -13.23 -19.31 3.30
N PRO A 102 -14.57 -19.23 3.39
CA PRO A 102 -15.58 -19.69 2.45
C PRO A 102 -16.07 -18.66 1.43
N ALA A 103 -15.70 -17.40 1.54
CA ALA A 103 -16.30 -16.33 0.73
C ALA A 103 -15.76 -16.24 -0.70
N LEU A 104 -14.78 -17.05 -1.08
CA LEU A 104 -14.10 -17.02 -2.40
C LEU A 104 -13.66 -15.61 -2.82
N VAL A 105 -13.36 -14.75 -1.84
CA VAL A 105 -12.92 -13.39 -2.11
C VAL A 105 -11.46 -13.42 -2.56
N LYS A 106 -11.23 -12.97 -3.77
CA LYS A 106 -9.91 -12.80 -4.33
C LYS A 106 -9.28 -11.52 -3.79
N GLN A 107 -8.07 -11.61 -3.28
CA GLN A 107 -7.30 -10.46 -2.82
C GLN A 107 -5.94 -10.42 -3.47
N TYR A 108 -5.53 -9.23 -3.90
CA TYR A 108 -4.26 -9.00 -4.57
C TYR A 108 -3.41 -8.08 -3.70
N PRO A 109 -2.29 -8.57 -3.14
CA PRO A 109 -1.32 -7.71 -2.48
C PRO A 109 -0.79 -6.68 -3.47
N VAL A 110 -0.56 -5.46 -3.00
CA VAL A 110 0.02 -4.40 -3.81
C VAL A 110 1.06 -3.63 -3.02
N ALA A 111 2.10 -3.18 -3.69
CA ALA A 111 3.08 -2.24 -3.16
C ALA A 111 3.23 -1.08 -4.13
N PHE A 112 3.24 0.11 -3.57
CA PHE A 112 3.45 1.39 -4.25
C PHE A 112 4.75 2.01 -3.77
N ASP A 113 5.59 2.42 -4.71
CA ASP A 113 6.77 3.24 -4.44
C ASP A 113 6.56 4.59 -5.14
N PHE A 114 6.55 5.67 -4.38
CA PHE A 114 6.37 7.01 -4.90
C PHE A 114 7.71 7.77 -4.95
N TYR A 115 7.97 8.40 -6.07
CA TYR A 115 9.21 9.10 -6.37
C TYR A 115 8.92 10.56 -6.74
N GLU A 116 9.73 11.47 -6.24
CA GLU A 116 9.85 12.84 -6.70
C GLU A 116 11.21 13.07 -7.36
N SER A 117 11.21 13.49 -8.63
CA SER A 117 12.44 13.72 -9.40
C SER A 117 13.44 12.56 -9.30
N GLY A 118 12.94 11.33 -9.32
CA GLY A 118 13.74 10.11 -9.25
C GLY A 118 14.15 9.67 -7.84
N VAL A 119 13.88 10.45 -6.81
CA VAL A 119 14.15 10.08 -5.40
C VAL A 119 12.89 9.46 -4.79
N LYS A 120 13.04 8.28 -4.18
CA LYS A 120 11.93 7.63 -3.48
C LYS A 120 11.63 8.39 -2.19
N VAL A 121 10.42 8.98 -2.10
CA VAL A 121 10.00 9.81 -0.97
C VAL A 121 8.94 9.14 -0.10
N ALA A 122 8.21 8.16 -0.65
CA ALA A 122 7.24 7.41 0.13
C ALA A 122 7.03 6.00 -0.44
N ASN A 123 6.53 5.12 0.40
CA ASN A 123 6.02 3.82 -0.04
C ASN A 123 4.78 3.43 0.74
N ALA A 124 3.94 2.62 0.11
CA ALA A 124 2.77 2.06 0.76
C ALA A 124 2.52 0.64 0.27
N SER A 125 2.02 -0.22 1.14
CA SER A 125 1.70 -1.58 0.76
C SER A 125 0.44 -2.10 1.44
N PHE A 126 -0.27 -2.96 0.73
CA PHE A 126 -1.33 -3.81 1.25
C PHE A 126 -0.90 -5.27 1.08
N ASP A 127 -0.86 -6.00 2.18
CA ASP A 127 -0.58 -7.43 2.19
C ASP A 127 -1.63 -8.16 3.04
N PRO A 128 -2.56 -8.90 2.39
CA PRO A 128 -3.63 -9.59 3.08
C PRO A 128 -3.12 -10.73 3.98
N THR A 129 -1.89 -11.22 3.76
CA THR A 129 -1.32 -12.33 4.56
C THR A 129 -0.85 -11.91 5.94
N ARG A 130 -0.66 -10.61 6.17
CA ARG A 130 -0.13 -10.09 7.44
C ARG A 130 -1.10 -10.17 8.61
N ASN A 131 -2.40 -10.29 8.34
CA ASN A 131 -3.40 -10.43 9.39
C ASN A 131 -4.39 -11.55 9.07
N LEU A 132 -3.93 -12.78 9.21
CA LEU A 132 -4.73 -13.99 8.94
C LEU A 132 -5.90 -14.19 9.93
N ILE A 133 -5.84 -13.52 11.08
CA ILE A 133 -6.83 -13.70 12.18
C ILE A 133 -8.00 -12.72 12.02
N SER A 134 -7.81 -11.59 11.36
CA SER A 134 -8.88 -10.59 11.22
C SER A 134 -9.93 -11.03 10.19
N PRO A 135 -11.16 -11.32 10.59
CA PRO A 135 -12.23 -11.67 9.66
C PRO A 135 -12.52 -10.55 8.66
N HIS A 136 -12.30 -9.29 9.03
CA HIS A 136 -12.56 -8.14 8.17
C HIS A 136 -11.71 -8.13 6.90
N VAL A 137 -10.47 -8.64 6.93
CA VAL A 137 -9.61 -8.72 5.75
C VAL A 137 -10.15 -9.71 4.73
N LYS A 138 -10.78 -10.80 5.22
CA LYS A 138 -11.24 -11.91 4.38
C LYS A 138 -12.46 -11.58 3.53
N PHE A 139 -13.27 -10.59 3.92
CA PHE A 139 -14.55 -10.27 3.29
C PHE A 139 -14.55 -8.96 2.50
N VAL A 140 -13.45 -8.20 2.55
CA VAL A 140 -13.35 -6.90 1.88
C VAL A 140 -12.61 -7.04 0.56
N ARG A 141 -13.19 -6.51 -0.53
CA ARG A 141 -12.56 -6.53 -1.86
C ARG A 141 -11.25 -5.75 -1.86
N SER A 142 -10.27 -6.21 -2.65
CA SER A 142 -8.97 -5.56 -2.84
C SER A 142 -9.07 -4.08 -3.19
N SER A 143 -10.07 -3.68 -3.98
CA SER A 143 -10.30 -2.29 -4.37
C SER A 143 -10.39 -1.34 -3.18
N ARG A 144 -11.07 -1.77 -2.09
CA ARG A 144 -11.20 -0.96 -0.88
C ARG A 144 -9.87 -0.81 -0.14
N TYR A 145 -9.06 -1.87 -0.10
CA TYR A 145 -7.73 -1.79 0.51
C TYR A 145 -6.75 -0.98 -0.33
N TRP A 146 -6.81 -1.11 -1.66
CA TRP A 146 -6.02 -0.29 -2.56
C TRP A 146 -6.37 1.19 -2.42
N ALA A 147 -7.67 1.51 -2.36
CA ALA A 147 -8.13 2.87 -2.08
C ALA A 147 -7.57 3.41 -0.76
N ARG A 148 -7.69 2.65 0.34
CA ARG A 148 -7.14 3.04 1.66
C ARG A 148 -5.62 3.20 1.64
N THR A 149 -4.92 2.37 0.88
CA THR A 149 -3.45 2.45 0.76
C THR A 149 -3.06 3.74 0.05
N LEU A 150 -3.77 4.08 -1.04
CA LEU A 150 -3.58 5.34 -1.75
C LEU A 150 -4.02 6.56 -0.93
N ASP A 151 -5.06 6.44 -0.09
CA ASP A 151 -5.47 7.53 0.81
C ASP A 151 -4.39 7.87 1.82
N LYS A 152 -3.74 6.86 2.36
CA LYS A 152 -2.63 7.05 3.29
C LYS A 152 -1.37 7.57 2.61
N LEU A 153 -1.11 7.15 1.36
CA LEU A 153 0.04 7.62 0.58
C LEU A 153 -0.15 9.08 0.15
N PHE A 154 -1.37 9.45 -0.24
CA PHE A 154 -1.74 10.79 -0.71
C PHE A 154 -2.82 11.43 0.17
N PRO A 155 -2.50 11.79 1.42
CA PRO A 155 -3.51 12.26 2.39
C PRO A 155 -4.12 13.62 2.03
N GLY A 156 -3.42 14.42 1.22
CA GLY A 156 -3.92 15.70 0.71
C GLY A 156 -4.94 15.58 -0.43
N ARG A 157 -5.21 14.36 -0.92
CA ARG A 157 -6.09 14.08 -2.07
C ARG A 157 -7.15 13.06 -1.69
N PRO A 158 -8.27 13.48 -1.09
CA PRO A 158 -9.37 12.56 -0.80
C PRO A 158 -9.95 11.98 -2.10
N LEU A 159 -10.49 10.77 -2.02
CA LEU A 159 -11.23 10.18 -3.14
C LEU A 159 -12.51 11.00 -3.40
N VAL A 160 -12.74 11.35 -4.65
CA VAL A 160 -13.97 12.04 -5.07
C VAL A 160 -14.98 10.99 -5.49
N GLY A 161 -16.19 11.05 -4.94
CA GLY A 161 -17.33 10.21 -5.38
C GLY A 161 -17.60 8.97 -4.52
N ASP A 162 -17.40 9.03 -3.21
CA ASP A 162 -18.03 8.12 -2.25
C ASP A 162 -19.33 8.70 -1.73
#